data_f165cf5d2687c5e405c3fed9ab347bb8
#
_entry.id   f165cf5d2687c5e405c3fed9ab347bb8
#
_cell.length_a   1.000
_cell.length_b   1.000
_cell.length_c   1.000
_cell.angle_alpha   90.00
_cell.angle_beta   90.00
_cell.angle_gamma   90.00
#
_symmetry.space_group_name_H-M   'P 1'
#
loop_
_entity.id
_entity.type
_entity.pdbx_description
1 polymer ?
#
loop_
_entity_poly.entity_id
_entity_poly.type
_entity_poly.pdbx_seq_one_letter_code
_entity_poly.pdbx_strand_id
1 'polypeptide(L)'
;MRKIYQYILMAVAVVATASCSNELDETLQPANNGTLQFVVSDFPTFGEDAQTRTIGTQDEGKTAWENEDKILVHLYSQKYGDQAVTLTFDAENNTWKSDGGTLSYLENETPTITAVYAPDCEIKEGQIALQDGKQYGEAEYILARTTISENSLDINFESGRTYSRLRIAGLANQTLTVTATDFTPAGATEVATAAYTLTTDNNGNTFLYGVFAEDATVSVKQGEVTLKDYTFTAEKNPNGTAHNKSYALDATPVIDGTLGGKAEATAAEVETLVQQLKDYVDNGITTIIVPGSEPAMIDVGLWINTAIGEAIYRLSKEESYDGKIDLILPDVTEIFDQEFHSARALNSITLPKVTNLADQAFYGTLYLRTITFGSVITEVNELGAIFNQVGYNVGGCDLILNCGQMNESNVPAPDLTNNIWKFKFENEFKSITLTHTGECDECKANQ
;
A
#
# COMPACT_ATOMS: atom_id res chain seq x y z
N MET A 1 -2.07 31.70 -15.24
CA MET A 1 -1.34 30.46 -14.93
C MET A 1 0.14 30.81 -14.80
N ARG A 2 0.62 31.01 -13.58
CA ARG A 2 2.02 31.28 -13.30
C ARG A 2 2.71 29.95 -13.06
N LYS A 3 3.64 29.57 -13.95
CA LYS A 3 4.53 28.43 -13.73
C LYS A 3 5.51 28.81 -12.62
N ILE A 4 5.37 28.19 -11.45
CA ILE A 4 6.35 28.31 -10.37
C ILE A 4 7.39 27.24 -10.64
N TYR A 5 8.53 27.66 -11.16
CA TYR A 5 9.72 26.82 -11.23
C TYR A 5 10.35 26.83 -9.82
N GLN A 6 10.23 25.74 -9.09
CA GLN A 6 10.97 25.56 -7.84
C GLN A 6 12.36 25.03 -8.18
N TYR A 7 13.34 25.92 -8.13
CA TYR A 7 14.75 25.55 -8.21
C TYR A 7 15.24 25.18 -6.81
N ILE A 8 15.92 24.03 -6.67
CA ILE A 8 16.66 23.69 -5.46
C ILE A 8 17.90 24.59 -5.43
N LEU A 9 17.86 25.65 -4.66
CA LEU A 9 19.03 26.48 -4.39
C LEU A 9 19.75 25.86 -3.18
N MET A 10 20.75 25.00 -3.42
CA MET A 10 21.75 24.73 -2.41
C MET A 10 22.59 25.98 -2.20
N ALA A 11 22.34 26.71 -1.12
CA ALA A 11 23.20 27.78 -0.70
C ALA A 11 24.49 27.20 -0.14
N VAL A 12 25.48 26.98 -1.00
CA VAL A 12 26.89 26.84 -0.57
C VAL A 12 27.45 28.23 -0.36
N ALA A 13 27.69 28.59 0.89
CA ALA A 13 28.41 29.82 1.21
C ALA A 13 29.86 29.71 0.71
N VAL A 14 30.13 30.27 -0.46
CA VAL A 14 31.49 30.42 -0.97
C VAL A 14 32.09 31.67 -0.34
N VAL A 15 33.04 31.48 0.58
CA VAL A 15 33.91 32.55 1.05
C VAL A 15 34.93 32.84 -0.07
N ALA A 16 34.68 33.89 -0.86
CA ALA A 16 35.64 34.35 -1.85
C ALA A 16 36.75 35.15 -1.15
N THR A 17 37.94 34.55 -1.03
CA THR A 17 39.15 35.31 -0.80
C THR A 17 39.77 35.63 -2.16
N ALA A 18 39.66 36.89 -2.57
CA ALA A 18 40.37 37.39 -3.73
C ALA A 18 41.87 37.47 -3.43
N SER A 19 42.66 36.74 -4.19
CA SER A 19 44.11 36.98 -4.31
C SER A 19 44.43 37.01 -5.79
N CYS A 20 44.80 38.21 -6.26
CA CYS A 20 45.42 38.40 -7.56
C CYS A 20 46.87 37.96 -7.52
N SER A 21 47.33 37.12 -8.44
CA SER A 21 48.67 37.20 -9.01
C SER A 21 48.84 36.29 -10.24
N ASN A 22 49.17 36.95 -11.33
CA ASN A 22 50.07 36.61 -12.42
C ASN A 22 49.95 35.26 -13.16
N GLU A 23 49.79 35.43 -14.45
CA GLU A 23 49.98 34.50 -15.56
C GLU A 23 51.18 33.57 -15.40
N LEU A 24 50.87 32.28 -15.41
CA LEU A 24 51.70 31.24 -16.02
C LEU A 24 50.77 30.37 -16.82
N ASP A 25 50.94 30.40 -18.12
CA ASP A 25 50.27 29.56 -19.10
C ASP A 25 50.84 28.12 -18.98
N GLU A 26 50.53 27.46 -17.87
CA GLU A 26 50.72 26.02 -17.77
C GLU A 26 49.55 25.37 -18.43
N THR A 27 49.79 24.58 -19.46
CA THR A 27 48.84 23.66 -20.04
C THR A 27 48.41 22.63 -18.98
N LEU A 28 47.46 23.05 -18.15
CA LEU A 28 46.86 22.21 -17.13
C LEU A 28 46.10 21.07 -17.84
N GLN A 29 46.64 19.88 -17.77
CA GLN A 29 45.94 18.68 -18.23
C GLN A 29 44.81 18.36 -17.26
N PRO A 30 43.67 17.85 -17.74
CA PRO A 30 42.66 17.37 -16.83
C PRO A 30 43.25 16.25 -15.95
N ALA A 31 42.89 16.22 -14.67
CA ALA A 31 43.39 15.27 -13.71
C ALA A 31 43.03 13.80 -14.08
N ASN A 32 41.97 13.66 -14.84
CA ASN A 32 41.57 12.38 -15.41
C ASN A 32 41.80 12.40 -16.92
N ASN A 33 42.45 11.41 -17.45
CA ASN A 33 42.60 11.18 -18.89
C ASN A 33 41.28 10.92 -19.63
N GLY A 34 40.17 11.52 -19.19
CA GLY A 34 38.86 11.54 -19.84
C GLY A 34 37.87 10.43 -19.40
N THR A 35 38.23 9.53 -18.50
CA THR A 35 37.31 8.48 -18.05
C THR A 35 37.50 8.20 -16.56
N LEU A 36 36.61 8.80 -15.74
CA LEU A 36 36.45 8.35 -14.36
C LEU A 36 35.77 6.96 -14.35
N GLN A 37 36.31 6.05 -13.57
CA GLN A 37 35.64 4.81 -13.23
C GLN A 37 34.66 5.07 -12.08
N PHE A 38 33.43 4.64 -12.23
CA PHE A 38 32.42 4.80 -11.20
C PHE A 38 32.35 3.55 -10.34
N VAL A 39 32.51 3.71 -9.04
CA VAL A 39 32.36 2.66 -8.04
C VAL A 39 31.17 2.99 -7.17
N VAL A 40 30.11 2.22 -7.28
CA VAL A 40 28.85 2.45 -6.55
C VAL A 40 28.69 1.41 -5.47
N SER A 41 28.35 1.84 -4.25
CA SER A 41 28.05 0.95 -3.12
C SER A 41 26.79 0.12 -3.37
N ASP A 42 26.55 -0.88 -2.53
CA ASP A 42 25.29 -1.61 -2.48
C ASP A 42 24.12 -0.65 -2.21
N PHE A 43 22.92 -1.09 -2.59
CA PHE A 43 21.70 -0.33 -2.32
C PHE A 43 21.48 -0.22 -0.80
N PRO A 44 21.28 0.96 -0.24
CA PRO A 44 21.08 1.12 1.19
C PRO A 44 19.68 0.62 1.58
N THR A 45 19.60 -0.33 2.49
CA THR A 45 18.32 -0.81 3.04
C THR A 45 17.82 0.10 4.16
N PHE A 46 16.50 0.11 4.41
CA PHE A 46 15.97 0.70 5.64
C PHE A 46 16.37 -0.14 6.84
N GLY A 47 16.89 0.52 7.89
CA GLY A 47 17.25 -0.16 9.12
C GLY A 47 16.05 -0.78 9.82
N GLU A 48 16.23 -1.95 10.43
CA GLU A 48 15.20 -2.57 11.26
C GLU A 48 14.93 -1.73 12.51
N ASP A 49 13.66 -1.43 12.78
CA ASP A 49 13.19 -0.96 14.07
C ASP A 49 12.11 -1.90 14.58
N ALA A 50 12.44 -2.69 15.59
CA ALA A 50 11.55 -3.69 16.16
C ALA A 50 10.33 -3.07 16.88
N GLN A 51 10.37 -1.79 17.20
CA GLN A 51 9.32 -1.12 18.02
C GLN A 51 8.23 -0.44 17.20
N THR A 52 8.42 -0.20 15.90
CA THR A 52 7.44 0.48 15.06
C THR A 52 6.60 -0.46 14.19
N ARG A 53 6.78 -1.76 14.31
CA ARG A 53 6.06 -2.76 13.52
C ARG A 53 4.71 -3.09 14.14
N THR A 54 3.72 -2.26 13.88
CA THR A 54 2.33 -2.54 14.34
C THR A 54 1.49 -3.24 13.27
N ILE A 55 1.95 -3.34 12.03
CA ILE A 55 1.16 -3.89 10.94
C ILE A 55 2.00 -4.88 10.14
N GLY A 56 1.63 -6.13 10.25
CA GLY A 56 1.98 -7.32 9.52
C GLY A 56 3.14 -7.28 8.53
N THR A 57 3.83 -8.39 8.39
CA THR A 57 4.90 -8.72 7.43
C THR A 57 5.86 -7.60 7.04
N GLN A 58 7.11 -7.87 7.27
CA GLN A 58 8.26 -7.07 6.84
C GLN A 58 8.14 -6.73 5.35
N ASP A 59 7.77 -5.51 5.04
CA ASP A 59 8.08 -4.94 3.76
C ASP A 59 9.39 -4.18 3.93
N GLU A 60 10.49 -4.84 3.64
CA GLU A 60 11.83 -4.24 3.71
C GLU A 60 12.01 -3.18 2.61
N GLY A 61 11.07 -3.10 1.67
CA GLY A 61 11.18 -2.29 0.48
C GLY A 61 12.26 -2.83 -0.45
N LYS A 62 12.78 -1.98 -1.30
CA LYS A 62 13.88 -2.29 -2.19
C LYS A 62 15.16 -2.54 -1.40
N THR A 63 15.79 -3.69 -1.62
CA THR A 63 17.00 -4.15 -0.89
C THR A 63 18.24 -4.26 -1.77
N ALA A 64 18.09 -4.16 -3.08
CA ALA A 64 19.18 -4.24 -4.05
C ALA A 64 18.93 -3.31 -5.24
N TRP A 65 19.98 -3.00 -5.99
CA TRP A 65 19.84 -2.34 -7.28
C TRP A 65 19.09 -3.23 -8.27
N GLU A 66 18.19 -2.63 -9.03
CA GLU A 66 17.39 -3.31 -10.05
C GLU A 66 17.79 -2.83 -11.45
N ASN A 67 17.50 -3.66 -12.45
CA ASN A 67 17.80 -3.30 -13.84
C ASN A 67 17.17 -1.96 -14.20
N GLU A 68 17.92 -1.12 -14.93
CA GLU A 68 17.52 0.24 -15.34
C GLU A 68 17.44 1.27 -14.18
N ASP A 69 17.86 0.94 -12.97
CA ASP A 69 18.07 1.97 -11.94
C ASP A 69 19.05 3.02 -12.40
N LYS A 70 18.80 4.27 -12.05
CA LYS A 70 19.61 5.40 -12.48
C LYS A 70 20.16 6.18 -11.31
N ILE A 71 21.45 6.51 -11.38
CA ILE A 71 22.11 7.48 -10.50
C ILE A 71 22.42 8.70 -11.34
N LEU A 72 21.99 9.86 -10.85
CA LEU A 72 22.29 11.15 -11.45
C LEU A 72 23.53 11.71 -10.79
N VAL A 73 24.58 11.97 -11.57
CA VAL A 73 25.85 12.52 -11.07
C VAL A 73 26.07 13.88 -11.69
N HIS A 74 26.22 14.88 -10.85
CA HIS A 74 26.56 16.25 -11.23
C HIS A 74 27.92 16.61 -10.64
N LEU A 75 28.78 17.23 -11.46
CA LEU A 75 30.09 17.73 -11.07
C LEU A 75 30.21 19.20 -11.50
N TYR A 76 30.57 20.07 -10.56
CA TYR A 76 30.97 21.45 -10.84
C TYR A 76 32.47 21.59 -10.72
N SER A 77 33.11 22.10 -11.78
CA SER A 77 34.52 22.47 -11.85
C SER A 77 34.63 23.95 -12.12
N GLN A 78 35.60 24.63 -11.50
CA GLN A 78 35.84 26.07 -11.75
C GLN A 78 36.22 26.34 -13.19
N LYS A 79 36.92 25.40 -13.84
CA LYS A 79 37.35 25.54 -15.24
C LYS A 79 36.34 25.07 -16.25
N TYR A 80 35.70 23.90 -15.96
CA TYR A 80 34.86 23.23 -16.93
C TYR A 80 33.36 23.46 -16.69
N GLY A 81 33.02 24.18 -15.61
CA GLY A 81 31.61 24.46 -15.24
C GLY A 81 30.84 23.24 -14.79
N ASP A 82 29.52 23.30 -14.97
CA ASP A 82 28.59 22.26 -14.65
C ASP A 82 28.66 21.12 -15.68
N GLN A 83 28.80 19.91 -15.19
CA GLN A 83 28.86 18.68 -15.98
C GLN A 83 27.95 17.63 -15.32
N ALA A 84 27.32 16.78 -16.12
CA ALA A 84 26.43 15.74 -15.61
C ALA A 84 26.57 14.45 -16.39
N VAL A 85 26.41 13.34 -15.71
CA VAL A 85 26.27 12.00 -16.31
C VAL A 85 25.17 11.24 -15.60
N THR A 86 24.52 10.34 -16.34
CA THR A 86 23.58 9.36 -15.79
C THR A 86 24.23 8.00 -15.82
N LEU A 87 24.28 7.33 -14.67
CA LEU A 87 24.68 5.94 -14.57
C LEU A 87 23.43 5.07 -14.54
N THR A 88 23.40 4.05 -15.36
CA THR A 88 22.28 3.07 -15.42
C THR A 88 22.81 1.71 -15.01
N PHE A 89 22.08 1.04 -14.11
CA PHE A 89 22.44 -0.29 -13.62
C PHE A 89 22.03 -1.37 -14.62
N ASP A 90 22.98 -2.24 -14.92
CA ASP A 90 22.80 -3.45 -15.73
C ASP A 90 22.84 -4.67 -14.81
N ALA A 91 21.66 -5.20 -14.47
CA ALA A 91 21.53 -6.29 -13.53
C ALA A 91 22.11 -7.63 -14.08
N GLU A 92 22.13 -7.82 -15.40
CA GLU A 92 22.69 -9.04 -16.00
C GLU A 92 24.20 -9.13 -15.78
N ASN A 93 24.90 -7.99 -15.85
CA ASN A 93 26.33 -7.92 -15.71
C ASN A 93 26.77 -7.41 -14.32
N ASN A 94 25.82 -7.02 -13.47
CA ASN A 94 26.04 -6.37 -12.17
C ASN A 94 27.01 -5.16 -12.28
N THR A 95 26.76 -4.28 -13.26
CA THR A 95 27.62 -3.14 -13.56
C THR A 95 26.81 -1.87 -13.80
N TRP A 96 27.45 -0.72 -13.54
CA TRP A 96 26.94 0.59 -13.86
C TRP A 96 27.50 1.08 -15.19
N LYS A 97 26.64 1.52 -16.09
CA LYS A 97 26.97 2.08 -17.40
C LYS A 97 26.70 3.57 -17.43
N SER A 98 27.68 4.36 -17.84
CA SER A 98 27.49 5.79 -18.11
C SER A 98 26.77 6.00 -19.43
N ASP A 99 25.97 7.07 -19.54
CA ASP A 99 25.34 7.55 -20.76
C ASP A 99 26.33 8.09 -21.83
N GLY A 100 27.63 8.03 -21.53
CA GLY A 100 28.72 8.52 -22.41
C GLY A 100 29.15 9.96 -22.11
N GLY A 101 28.54 10.63 -21.15
CA GLY A 101 29.05 11.89 -20.64
C GLY A 101 30.42 11.75 -19.97
N THR A 102 31.21 12.83 -19.98
CA THR A 102 32.53 12.88 -19.35
C THR A 102 32.51 13.92 -18.24
N LEU A 103 33.12 13.56 -17.09
CA LEU A 103 33.35 14.50 -15.98
C LEU A 103 34.82 14.88 -15.94
N SER A 104 35.12 16.19 -16.02
CA SER A 104 36.47 16.72 -16.07
C SER A 104 36.69 17.77 -14.99
N TYR A 105 37.86 17.78 -14.37
CA TYR A 105 38.29 18.76 -13.38
C TYR A 105 39.83 18.91 -13.43
N LEU A 106 40.35 19.93 -12.78
CA LEU A 106 41.81 20.16 -12.74
C LEU A 106 42.44 19.30 -11.63
N GLU A 107 43.70 18.91 -11.83
CA GLU A 107 44.47 18.07 -10.88
C GLU A 107 44.56 18.67 -9.46
N ASN A 108 44.61 19.98 -9.36
CA ASN A 108 44.69 20.70 -8.08
C ASN A 108 43.36 21.30 -7.63
N GLU A 109 42.25 20.89 -8.25
CA GLU A 109 40.91 21.35 -7.92
C GLU A 109 40.21 20.31 -7.04
N THR A 110 39.42 20.81 -6.09
CA THR A 110 38.44 19.98 -5.40
C THR A 110 37.07 20.29 -5.98
N PRO A 111 36.59 19.53 -6.98
CA PRO A 111 35.29 19.80 -7.59
C PRO A 111 34.17 19.50 -6.61
N THR A 112 33.04 20.19 -6.77
CA THR A 112 31.83 19.86 -6.06
C THR A 112 31.10 18.76 -6.82
N ILE A 113 30.83 17.62 -6.16
CA ILE A 113 30.14 16.47 -6.77
C ILE A 113 28.88 16.15 -5.97
N THR A 114 27.80 15.95 -6.69
CA THR A 114 26.53 15.46 -6.14
C THR A 114 26.14 14.21 -6.91
N ALA A 115 25.92 13.11 -6.21
CA ALA A 115 25.37 11.89 -6.79
C ALA A 115 24.09 11.52 -6.05
N VAL A 116 23.01 11.27 -6.81
CA VAL A 116 21.68 11.05 -6.28
C VAL A 116 21.02 9.86 -6.96
N TYR A 117 20.46 8.98 -6.17
CA TYR A 117 19.43 8.05 -6.61
C TYR A 117 18.07 8.69 -6.36
N ALA A 118 17.37 9.02 -7.43
CA ALA A 118 16.06 9.67 -7.37
C ALA A 118 15.27 9.30 -8.64
N PRO A 119 14.47 8.22 -8.60
CA PRO A 119 13.83 7.65 -9.80
C PRO A 119 12.89 8.61 -10.53
N ASP A 120 12.31 9.59 -9.82
CA ASP A 120 11.43 10.60 -10.40
C ASP A 120 12.11 11.98 -10.59
N CYS A 121 13.44 11.98 -10.69
CA CYS A 121 14.22 13.17 -11.01
C CYS A 121 15.00 13.00 -12.32
N GLU A 122 15.40 14.14 -12.91
CA GLU A 122 16.25 14.21 -14.09
C GLU A 122 17.32 15.30 -13.91
N ILE A 123 18.38 15.22 -14.68
CA ILE A 123 19.33 16.33 -14.80
C ILE A 123 18.79 17.30 -15.85
N LYS A 124 18.54 18.54 -15.42
CA LYS A 124 18.02 19.59 -16.27
C LYS A 124 18.83 20.86 -16.04
N GLU A 125 19.41 21.42 -17.11
CA GLU A 125 20.25 22.60 -17.04
C GLU A 125 21.40 22.46 -16.01
N GLY A 126 22.00 21.27 -15.92
CA GLY A 126 23.06 20.97 -14.96
C GLY A 126 22.61 20.76 -13.50
N GLN A 127 21.32 20.72 -13.25
CA GLN A 127 20.75 20.53 -11.90
C GLN A 127 19.80 19.33 -11.85
N ILE A 128 19.71 18.73 -10.68
CA ILE A 128 18.74 17.65 -10.42
C ILE A 128 17.38 18.29 -10.14
N ALA A 129 16.39 17.95 -10.93
CA ALA A 129 15.02 18.45 -10.86
C ALA A 129 14.00 17.31 -10.89
N LEU A 130 12.85 17.51 -10.25
CA LEU A 130 11.72 16.59 -10.37
C LEU A 130 11.19 16.56 -11.81
N GLN A 131 10.82 15.39 -12.28
CA GLN A 131 10.08 15.23 -13.53
C GLN A 131 8.73 15.93 -13.45
N ASP A 132 8.22 16.34 -14.62
CA ASP A 132 6.92 17.02 -14.69
C ASP A 132 5.79 16.14 -14.11
N GLY A 133 5.00 16.71 -13.20
CA GLY A 133 3.89 16.05 -12.54
C GLY A 133 4.24 15.26 -11.27
N LYS A 134 5.53 15.16 -10.92
CA LYS A 134 5.99 14.51 -9.70
C LYS A 134 6.16 15.51 -8.55
N GLN A 135 6.02 15.00 -7.32
CA GLN A 135 6.23 15.76 -6.09
C GLN A 135 7.32 15.09 -5.24
N TYR A 136 8.12 15.90 -4.54
CA TYR A 136 9.04 15.38 -3.55
C TYR A 136 8.28 14.62 -2.47
N GLY A 137 8.83 13.47 -2.06
CA GLY A 137 8.21 12.58 -1.08
C GLY A 137 7.41 11.41 -1.69
N GLU A 138 7.07 11.44 -2.99
CA GLU A 138 6.41 10.29 -3.64
C GLU A 138 7.38 9.16 -3.95
N ALA A 139 8.65 9.49 -4.15
CA ALA A 139 9.71 8.54 -4.47
C ALA A 139 10.96 8.77 -3.61
N GLU A 140 11.88 7.82 -3.67
CA GLU A 140 13.14 7.91 -2.97
C GLU A 140 14.01 9.03 -3.52
N TYR A 141 14.73 9.70 -2.63
CA TYR A 141 15.74 10.69 -2.94
C TYR A 141 16.95 10.48 -2.05
N ILE A 142 17.90 9.64 -2.49
CA ILE A 142 19.07 9.28 -1.70
C ILE A 142 20.29 10.03 -2.19
N LEU A 143 20.88 10.84 -1.32
CA LEU A 143 22.09 11.59 -1.61
C LEU A 143 23.32 10.77 -1.22
N ALA A 144 24.19 10.47 -2.17
CA ALA A 144 25.42 9.74 -1.90
C ALA A 144 26.52 10.62 -1.30
N ARG A 145 27.40 9.99 -0.53
CA ARG A 145 28.75 10.56 -0.28
C ARG A 145 29.64 10.21 -1.45
N THR A 146 30.35 11.18 -1.97
CA THR A 146 31.25 11.00 -3.11
C THR A 146 32.69 11.24 -2.71
N THR A 147 33.59 10.43 -3.22
CA THR A 147 35.04 10.59 -3.03
C THR A 147 35.75 10.34 -4.35
N ILE A 148 36.63 11.27 -4.75
CA ILE A 148 37.50 11.08 -5.90
C ILE A 148 38.83 10.49 -5.42
N SER A 149 39.27 9.42 -6.06
CA SER A 149 40.60 8.84 -5.89
C SER A 149 41.20 8.53 -7.26
N GLU A 150 42.31 9.17 -7.59
CA GLU A 150 43.01 9.05 -8.89
C GLU A 150 42.07 9.10 -10.11
N ASN A 151 41.65 7.96 -10.63
CA ASN A 151 40.78 7.84 -11.79
C ASN A 151 39.39 7.27 -11.44
N SER A 152 39.02 7.19 -10.16
CA SER A 152 37.72 6.68 -9.73
C SER A 152 36.90 7.73 -8.98
N LEU A 153 35.58 7.64 -9.14
CA LEU A 153 34.59 8.32 -8.34
C LEU A 153 33.82 7.26 -7.54
N ASP A 154 34.10 7.23 -6.24
CA ASP A 154 33.37 6.36 -5.31
C ASP A 154 32.07 7.03 -4.90
N ILE A 155 30.95 6.35 -5.11
CA ILE A 155 29.59 6.82 -4.82
C ILE A 155 29.02 5.90 -3.75
N ASN A 156 28.90 6.40 -2.51
CA ASN A 156 28.48 5.63 -1.37
C ASN A 156 27.14 6.11 -0.82
N PHE A 157 26.12 5.26 -0.88
CA PHE A 157 24.76 5.53 -0.41
C PHE A 157 24.49 5.06 1.03
N GLU A 158 25.43 4.40 1.70
CA GLU A 158 25.25 3.70 2.98
C GLU A 158 24.66 4.57 4.10
N SER A 159 24.90 5.86 4.08
CA SER A 159 24.33 6.83 5.03
C SER A 159 23.55 7.96 4.35
N GLY A 160 23.11 7.73 3.14
CA GLY A 160 22.48 8.76 2.30
C GLY A 160 21.01 9.02 2.61
N ARG A 161 20.32 8.14 3.32
CA ARG A 161 18.93 8.37 3.72
C ARG A 161 18.87 9.25 4.96
N THR A 162 18.58 10.52 4.75
CA THR A 162 18.31 11.51 5.81
C THR A 162 16.82 11.67 6.09
N TYR A 163 16.01 10.67 5.72
CA TYR A 163 14.56 10.65 5.83
C TYR A 163 14.08 9.27 6.28
N SER A 164 12.80 9.18 6.61
CA SER A 164 12.06 7.94 6.89
C SER A 164 11.15 7.58 5.70
N ARG A 165 10.69 6.34 5.68
CA ARG A 165 9.63 5.86 4.79
C ARG A 165 8.36 5.65 5.62
N LEU A 166 7.23 6.20 5.18
CA LEU A 166 5.91 5.86 5.67
C LEU A 166 5.23 4.96 4.63
N ARG A 167 5.02 3.69 4.95
CA ARG A 167 4.18 2.77 4.19
C ARG A 167 2.73 2.96 4.60
N ILE A 168 1.87 3.22 3.65
CA ILE A 168 0.42 3.29 3.83
C ILE A 168 -0.16 2.03 3.22
N ALA A 169 -0.69 1.15 4.07
CA ALA A 169 -1.34 -0.09 3.68
C ALA A 169 -2.84 0.13 3.54
N GLY A 170 -3.44 -0.39 2.48
CA GLY A 170 -4.87 -0.30 2.17
C GLY A 170 -5.30 -1.44 1.25
N LEU A 171 -6.37 -1.23 0.49
CA LEU A 171 -6.77 -2.16 -0.55
C LEU A 171 -5.91 -1.96 -1.81
N ALA A 172 -5.75 -3.03 -2.60
CA ALA A 172 -4.96 -2.98 -3.84
C ALA A 172 -5.60 -2.06 -4.89
N ASN A 173 -4.75 -1.34 -5.64
CA ASN A 173 -5.14 -0.48 -6.77
C ASN A 173 -6.13 0.64 -6.40
N GLN A 174 -6.10 1.13 -5.17
CA GLN A 174 -6.92 2.26 -4.72
C GLN A 174 -6.17 3.58 -4.85
N THR A 175 -6.90 4.61 -5.27
CA THR A 175 -6.36 5.97 -5.28
C THR A 175 -6.71 6.67 -3.98
N LEU A 176 -5.68 7.09 -3.25
CA LEU A 176 -5.78 7.72 -1.94
C LEU A 176 -5.33 9.18 -2.02
N THR A 177 -6.01 10.05 -1.28
CA THR A 177 -5.53 11.40 -0.98
C THR A 177 -4.87 11.37 0.39
N VAL A 178 -3.57 11.66 0.43
CA VAL A 178 -2.78 11.68 1.67
C VAL A 178 -2.36 13.11 1.96
N THR A 179 -2.79 13.65 3.08
CA THR A 179 -2.38 14.98 3.54
C THR A 179 -1.43 14.82 4.72
N ALA A 180 -0.22 15.38 4.60
CA ALA A 180 0.79 15.41 5.66
C ALA A 180 1.05 16.84 6.10
N THR A 181 1.08 17.10 7.42
CA THR A 181 1.46 18.38 8.00
C THR A 181 2.81 18.24 8.70
N ASP A 182 3.55 19.36 8.82
CA ASP A 182 4.88 19.37 9.45
C ASP A 182 5.80 18.27 8.91
N PHE A 183 5.74 18.11 7.59
CA PHE A 183 6.41 17.08 6.82
C PHE A 183 7.47 17.71 5.92
N THR A 184 8.69 17.21 5.98
CA THR A 184 9.77 17.56 5.03
C THR A 184 9.93 16.40 4.06
N PRO A 185 9.43 16.53 2.81
CA PRO A 185 9.58 15.49 1.81
C PRO A 185 11.03 15.16 1.50
N ALA A 186 11.34 13.91 1.17
CA ALA A 186 12.66 13.53 0.68
C ALA A 186 13.00 14.35 -0.59
N GLY A 187 14.19 14.93 -0.62
CA GLY A 187 14.62 15.84 -1.70
C GLY A 187 14.21 17.31 -1.53
N ALA A 188 13.30 17.65 -0.60
CA ALA A 188 12.96 19.02 -0.26
C ALA A 188 13.77 19.52 0.94
N THR A 189 13.86 20.85 1.08
CA THR A 189 14.59 21.50 2.18
C THR A 189 13.65 22.18 3.18
N GLU A 190 12.37 22.31 2.85
CA GLU A 190 11.41 23.06 3.66
C GLU A 190 10.32 22.15 4.20
N VAL A 191 9.91 22.43 5.43
CA VAL A 191 8.73 21.80 6.06
C VAL A 191 7.48 22.37 5.41
N ALA A 192 6.54 21.53 5.05
CA ALA A 192 5.32 21.95 4.40
C ALA A 192 4.11 21.12 4.89
N THR A 193 2.92 21.67 4.66
CA THR A 193 1.71 20.87 4.54
C THR A 193 1.58 20.48 3.07
N ALA A 194 1.60 19.19 2.78
CA ALA A 194 1.53 18.66 1.43
C ALA A 194 0.37 17.68 1.29
N ALA A 195 -0.30 17.72 0.13
CA ALA A 195 -1.32 16.76 -0.25
C ALA A 195 -0.84 15.97 -1.47
N TYR A 196 -0.95 14.65 -1.37
CA TYR A 196 -0.53 13.69 -2.38
C TYR A 196 -1.72 12.91 -2.89
N THR A 197 -1.71 12.59 -4.17
CA THR A 197 -2.61 11.60 -4.76
C THR A 197 -1.80 10.36 -5.07
N LEU A 198 -1.94 9.33 -4.24
CA LEU A 198 -1.16 8.11 -4.32
C LEU A 198 -2.05 6.94 -4.72
N THR A 199 -1.49 5.99 -5.47
CA THR A 199 -2.18 4.75 -5.81
C THR A 199 -1.45 3.59 -5.14
N THR A 200 -2.21 2.75 -4.45
CA THR A 200 -1.67 1.51 -3.86
C THR A 200 -1.33 0.50 -4.95
N ASP A 201 -0.28 -0.26 -4.74
CA ASP A 201 0.13 -1.36 -5.62
C ASP A 201 -0.81 -2.58 -5.51
N ASN A 202 -0.46 -3.68 -6.19
CA ASN A 202 -1.22 -4.94 -6.15
C ASN A 202 -1.23 -5.60 -4.77
N ASN A 203 -0.33 -5.21 -3.86
CA ASN A 203 -0.27 -5.68 -2.48
C ASN A 203 -0.98 -4.71 -1.51
N GLY A 204 -1.59 -3.65 -2.02
CA GLY A 204 -2.28 -2.64 -1.23
C GLY A 204 -1.34 -1.62 -0.57
N ASN A 205 -0.10 -1.46 -1.01
CA ASN A 205 0.85 -0.54 -0.42
C ASN A 205 1.09 0.69 -1.29
N THR A 206 1.28 1.83 -0.63
CA THR A 206 1.87 3.03 -1.21
C THR A 206 2.78 3.71 -0.19
N PHE A 207 3.64 4.63 -0.62
CA PHE A 207 4.72 5.13 0.22
C PHE A 207 4.82 6.65 0.18
N LEU A 208 5.20 7.24 1.33
CA LEU A 208 5.74 8.59 1.43
C LEU A 208 7.15 8.54 2.04
N TYR A 209 8.05 9.33 1.47
CA TYR A 209 9.44 9.45 1.88
C TYR A 209 9.72 10.86 2.39
N GLY A 210 10.15 10.99 3.64
CA GLY A 210 10.43 12.28 4.24
C GLY A 210 10.60 12.21 5.75
N VAL A 211 10.67 13.37 6.40
CA VAL A 211 10.74 13.50 7.85
C VAL A 211 9.45 14.13 8.35
N PHE A 212 8.75 13.41 9.21
CA PHE A 212 7.61 13.94 9.98
C PHE A 212 8.14 14.50 11.28
N ALA A 213 7.87 15.76 11.56
CA ALA A 213 8.24 16.40 12.82
C ALA A 213 7.43 15.81 13.99
N GLU A 214 7.81 16.15 15.22
CA GLU A 214 6.98 15.90 16.39
C GLU A 214 5.62 16.60 16.21
N ASP A 215 4.54 15.92 16.55
CA ASP A 215 3.15 16.33 16.35
C ASP A 215 2.70 16.49 14.88
N ALA A 216 3.53 16.12 13.90
CA ALA A 216 3.09 16.01 12.52
C ALA A 216 1.88 15.08 12.38
N THR A 217 0.97 15.42 11.46
CA THR A 217 -0.22 14.61 11.21
C THR A 217 -0.25 14.06 9.81
N VAL A 218 -0.83 12.88 9.66
CA VAL A 218 -1.13 12.26 8.37
C VAL A 218 -2.61 11.91 8.33
N SER A 219 -3.32 12.40 7.32
CA SER A 219 -4.70 12.04 7.03
C SER A 219 -4.77 11.31 5.70
N VAL A 220 -5.34 10.12 5.68
CA VAL A 220 -5.52 9.30 4.48
C VAL A 220 -7.00 9.23 4.16
N LYS A 221 -7.36 9.61 2.93
CA LYS A 221 -8.75 9.61 2.44
C LYS A 221 -8.87 8.85 1.13
N GLN A 222 -10.05 8.29 0.90
CA GLN A 222 -10.53 7.90 -0.42
C GLN A 222 -11.80 8.67 -0.73
N GLY A 223 -11.78 9.51 -1.76
CA GLY A 223 -12.81 10.52 -1.97
C GLY A 223 -12.93 11.44 -0.75
N GLU A 224 -14.15 11.59 -0.21
CA GLU A 224 -14.39 12.38 1.00
C GLU A 224 -14.29 11.56 2.31
N VAL A 225 -14.17 10.23 2.21
CA VAL A 225 -14.10 9.35 3.37
C VAL A 225 -12.69 9.35 3.95
N THR A 226 -12.55 9.68 5.24
CA THR A 226 -11.30 9.53 5.99
C THR A 226 -11.15 8.07 6.41
N LEU A 227 -10.11 7.41 5.89
CA LEU A 227 -9.77 6.03 6.24
C LEU A 227 -8.90 5.99 7.49
N LYS A 228 -7.98 6.94 7.62
CA LYS A 228 -7.08 7.00 8.76
C LYS A 228 -6.57 8.41 9.01
N ASP A 229 -6.58 8.79 10.28
CA ASP A 229 -5.83 9.93 10.82
C ASP A 229 -4.78 9.40 11.80
N TYR A 230 -3.56 9.97 11.73
CA TYR A 230 -2.47 9.62 12.63
C TYR A 230 -1.66 10.87 13.01
N THR A 231 -1.24 10.93 14.27
CA THR A 231 -0.34 11.98 14.78
C THR A 231 0.94 11.34 15.32
N PHE A 232 2.09 11.85 14.91
CA PHE A 232 3.41 11.45 15.40
C PHE A 232 3.68 12.12 16.75
N THR A 233 3.01 11.66 17.81
CA THR A 233 3.10 12.28 19.14
C THR A 233 4.50 12.14 19.75
N ALA A 234 4.91 13.13 20.57
CA ALA A 234 6.18 13.13 21.32
C ALA A 234 6.37 11.87 22.18
N GLU A 235 5.29 11.27 22.68
CA GLU A 235 5.37 10.04 23.47
C GLU A 235 5.89 8.84 22.66
N LYS A 236 5.44 8.73 21.41
CA LYS A 236 5.79 7.61 20.51
C LYS A 236 6.97 7.93 19.62
N ASN A 237 7.11 9.18 19.22
CA ASN A 237 8.13 9.65 18.28
C ASN A 237 8.76 10.95 18.79
N PRO A 238 9.50 10.92 19.91
CA PRO A 238 10.20 12.10 20.40
C PRO A 238 11.20 12.59 19.35
N ASN A 239 11.10 13.83 18.92
CA ASN A 239 11.82 14.45 17.81
C ASN A 239 11.34 14.03 16.39
N GLY A 240 10.12 13.49 16.28
CA GLY A 240 9.57 13.05 14.98
C GLY A 240 10.10 11.71 14.50
N THR A 241 10.01 11.45 13.20
CA THR A 241 10.48 10.18 12.62
C THR A 241 11.99 10.14 12.49
N ALA A 242 12.58 9.01 12.83
CA ALA A 242 14.04 8.80 12.72
C ALA A 242 14.46 8.55 11.28
N HIS A 243 15.65 9.04 10.92
CA HIS A 243 16.24 8.80 9.61
C HIS A 243 16.50 7.31 9.37
N ASN A 244 16.40 6.91 8.13
CA ASN A 244 16.61 5.53 7.67
C ASN A 244 15.71 4.48 8.35
N LYS A 245 14.49 4.87 8.77
CA LYS A 245 13.50 4.00 9.39
C LYS A 245 12.25 3.89 8.55
N SER A 246 11.58 2.74 8.64
CA SER A 246 10.29 2.50 7.99
C SER A 246 9.18 2.44 9.03
N TYR A 247 8.13 3.22 8.79
CA TYR A 247 6.90 3.26 9.59
C TYR A 247 5.75 2.70 8.76
N ALA A 248 4.72 2.15 9.40
CA ALA A 248 3.55 1.63 8.72
C ALA A 248 2.27 2.26 9.27
N LEU A 249 1.35 2.62 8.38
CA LEU A 249 0.04 3.15 8.67
C LEU A 249 -1.01 2.31 7.95
N ASP A 250 -1.94 1.72 8.70
CA ASP A 250 -3.06 0.98 8.14
C ASP A 250 -4.20 1.93 7.81
N ALA A 251 -4.50 2.03 6.54
CA ALA A 251 -5.61 2.78 5.97
C ALA A 251 -6.62 1.86 5.28
N THR A 252 -6.66 0.60 5.67
CA THR A 252 -7.66 -0.35 5.18
C THR A 252 -9.05 0.13 5.57
N PRO A 253 -10.05 0.11 4.67
CA PRO A 253 -11.41 0.51 4.98
C PRO A 253 -12.03 -0.47 5.99
N VAL A 254 -12.04 -0.08 7.24
CA VAL A 254 -12.59 -0.90 8.34
C VAL A 254 -13.72 -0.12 8.98
N ILE A 255 -14.88 -0.75 9.07
CA ILE A 255 -15.96 -0.21 9.89
C ILE A 255 -15.59 -0.43 11.35
N ASP A 256 -15.63 0.66 12.13
CA ASP A 256 -15.23 0.65 13.52
C ASP A 256 -15.88 -0.53 14.26
N GLY A 257 -15.02 -1.39 14.85
CA GLY A 257 -15.39 -2.61 15.55
C GLY A 257 -16.21 -2.41 16.84
N THR A 258 -16.73 -1.19 17.08
CA THR A 258 -17.65 -0.95 18.20
C THR A 258 -18.95 -1.76 18.10
N LEU A 259 -19.30 -2.25 16.91
CA LEU A 259 -20.41 -3.18 16.69
C LEU A 259 -19.98 -4.64 16.72
N GLY A 260 -18.70 -4.93 16.46
CA GLY A 260 -18.12 -6.25 16.65
C GLY A 260 -17.80 -6.50 18.12
N GLY A 261 -18.38 -7.54 18.73
CA GLY A 261 -18.15 -7.89 20.12
C GLY A 261 -19.09 -7.21 21.13
N LYS A 262 -20.09 -6.43 20.69
CA LYS A 262 -21.24 -6.02 21.51
C LYS A 262 -22.29 -7.12 21.46
N ALA A 263 -22.88 -7.43 22.62
CA ALA A 263 -24.01 -8.36 22.69
C ALA A 263 -25.26 -7.79 21.98
N GLU A 264 -25.46 -6.46 22.03
CA GLU A 264 -26.64 -5.80 21.45
C GLU A 264 -26.26 -4.48 20.81
N ALA A 265 -26.87 -4.13 19.69
CA ALA A 265 -26.80 -2.82 19.02
C ALA A 265 -28.14 -2.11 19.08
N THR A 266 -28.11 -0.80 19.24
CA THR A 266 -29.28 0.06 19.21
C THR A 266 -29.68 0.39 17.76
N ALA A 267 -30.95 0.79 17.55
CA ALA A 267 -31.43 1.25 16.26
C ALA A 267 -30.62 2.46 15.70
N ALA A 268 -30.11 3.33 16.59
CA ALA A 268 -29.29 4.49 16.21
C ALA A 268 -27.88 4.05 15.73
N GLU A 269 -27.31 3.02 16.32
CA GLU A 269 -26.03 2.45 15.89
C GLU A 269 -26.17 1.76 14.52
N VAL A 270 -27.27 1.05 14.29
CA VAL A 270 -27.58 0.48 12.97
C VAL A 270 -27.73 1.59 11.92
N GLU A 271 -28.42 2.69 12.23
CA GLU A 271 -28.55 3.83 11.30
C GLU A 271 -27.20 4.46 11.00
N THR A 272 -26.32 4.60 11.99
CA THR A 272 -24.95 5.06 11.82
C THR A 272 -24.17 4.13 10.87
N LEU A 273 -24.31 2.82 11.05
CA LEU A 273 -23.68 1.82 10.19
C LEU A 273 -24.20 1.91 8.74
N VAL A 274 -25.50 2.07 8.55
CA VAL A 274 -26.10 2.29 7.22
C VAL A 274 -25.49 3.53 6.55
N GLN A 275 -25.35 4.63 7.29
CA GLN A 275 -24.77 5.85 6.73
C GLN A 275 -23.28 5.67 6.39
N GLN A 276 -22.50 5.00 7.22
CA GLN A 276 -21.10 4.69 6.92
C GLN A 276 -20.97 3.84 5.66
N LEU A 277 -21.81 2.80 5.50
CA LEU A 277 -21.82 1.96 4.30
C LEU A 277 -22.16 2.79 3.05
N LYS A 278 -23.13 3.70 3.13
CA LYS A 278 -23.47 4.62 2.03
C LYS A 278 -22.28 5.51 1.68
N ASP A 279 -21.70 6.16 2.68
CA ASP A 279 -20.55 7.06 2.48
C ASP A 279 -19.38 6.33 1.81
N TYR A 280 -19.13 5.09 2.20
CA TYR A 280 -18.09 4.27 1.58
C TYR A 280 -18.41 3.99 0.11
N VAL A 281 -19.57 3.42 -0.18
CA VAL A 281 -19.95 3.05 -1.55
C VAL A 281 -20.04 4.29 -2.46
N ASP A 282 -20.59 5.39 -1.99
CA ASP A 282 -20.72 6.64 -2.74
C ASP A 282 -19.36 7.28 -3.08
N ASN A 283 -18.32 6.95 -2.29
CA ASN A 283 -16.93 7.35 -2.53
C ASN A 283 -16.08 6.25 -3.23
N GLY A 284 -16.72 5.22 -3.78
CA GLY A 284 -16.06 4.17 -4.55
C GLY A 284 -15.32 3.13 -3.69
N ILE A 285 -15.59 3.08 -2.37
CA ILE A 285 -15.07 2.07 -1.47
C ILE A 285 -16.09 0.94 -1.41
N THR A 286 -15.88 -0.10 -2.21
CA THR A 286 -16.81 -1.24 -2.30
C THR A 286 -16.41 -2.40 -1.40
N THR A 287 -15.11 -2.59 -1.13
CA THR A 287 -14.62 -3.62 -0.22
C THR A 287 -14.62 -3.10 1.20
N ILE A 288 -15.40 -3.73 2.07
CA ILE A 288 -15.65 -3.29 3.44
C ILE A 288 -15.34 -4.43 4.40
N ILE A 289 -14.47 -4.14 5.37
CA ILE A 289 -14.08 -5.10 6.40
C ILE A 289 -14.79 -4.74 7.70
N VAL A 290 -15.47 -5.71 8.31
CA VAL A 290 -16.11 -5.56 9.62
C VAL A 290 -15.47 -6.57 10.58
N PRO A 291 -14.49 -6.16 11.41
CA PRO A 291 -13.84 -7.03 12.36
C PRO A 291 -14.77 -7.32 13.56
N GLY A 292 -14.54 -8.43 14.21
CA GLY A 292 -15.27 -8.86 15.41
C GLY A 292 -15.82 -10.27 15.25
N SER A 293 -15.70 -11.07 16.31
CA SER A 293 -16.05 -12.49 16.29
C SER A 293 -17.55 -12.78 16.40
N GLU A 294 -18.29 -11.81 16.91
CA GLU A 294 -19.76 -11.93 17.09
C GLU A 294 -20.40 -10.62 16.61
N PRO A 295 -21.29 -10.68 15.62
CA PRO A 295 -22.06 -9.52 15.23
C PRO A 295 -22.99 -9.12 16.37
N ALA A 296 -23.12 -7.81 16.63
CA ALA A 296 -24.06 -7.33 17.63
C ALA A 296 -25.49 -7.68 17.22
N MET A 297 -26.21 -8.31 18.13
CA MET A 297 -27.64 -8.61 17.95
C MET A 297 -28.47 -7.35 18.06
N ILE A 298 -29.62 -7.32 17.42
CA ILE A 298 -30.59 -6.22 17.52
C ILE A 298 -31.94 -6.75 17.95
N ASP A 299 -32.56 -6.06 18.91
CA ASP A 299 -33.95 -6.34 19.33
C ASP A 299 -34.89 -5.32 18.68
N VAL A 300 -35.15 -5.51 17.37
CA VAL A 300 -36.08 -4.63 16.62
C VAL A 300 -37.31 -5.36 16.12
N GLY A 301 -37.49 -6.61 16.54
CA GLY A 301 -38.67 -7.42 16.15
C GLY A 301 -38.75 -7.71 14.65
N LEU A 302 -37.63 -7.61 13.94
CA LEU A 302 -37.47 -7.97 12.53
C LEU A 302 -36.86 -9.38 12.42
N TRP A 303 -36.89 -9.93 11.23
CA TRP A 303 -36.35 -11.26 10.94
C TRP A 303 -34.82 -11.29 10.95
N ILE A 304 -34.17 -10.17 10.72
CA ILE A 304 -32.71 -10.05 10.72
C ILE A 304 -32.27 -9.67 12.14
N ASN A 305 -31.43 -10.48 12.70
CA ASN A 305 -31.05 -10.38 14.13
C ASN A 305 -29.69 -9.73 14.38
N THR A 306 -28.90 -9.45 13.33
CA THR A 306 -27.58 -8.84 13.46
C THR A 306 -27.55 -7.42 12.96
N ALA A 307 -26.72 -6.57 13.57
CA ALA A 307 -26.59 -5.17 13.16
C ALA A 307 -26.08 -5.03 11.72
N ILE A 308 -25.09 -5.84 11.33
CA ILE A 308 -24.55 -5.80 9.96
C ILE A 308 -25.56 -6.31 8.94
N GLY A 309 -26.27 -7.41 9.24
CA GLY A 309 -27.31 -7.93 8.37
C GLY A 309 -28.44 -6.92 8.14
N GLU A 310 -28.93 -6.30 9.22
CA GLU A 310 -29.97 -5.26 9.13
C GLU A 310 -29.48 -4.01 8.37
N ALA A 311 -28.22 -3.58 8.59
CA ALA A 311 -27.68 -2.44 7.86
C ALA A 311 -27.60 -2.72 6.35
N ILE A 312 -27.10 -3.89 5.95
CA ILE A 312 -27.05 -4.32 4.54
C ILE A 312 -28.47 -4.44 3.96
N TYR A 313 -29.43 -5.00 4.74
CA TYR A 313 -30.81 -5.10 4.30
C TYR A 313 -31.47 -3.72 4.07
N ARG A 314 -31.22 -2.76 4.98
CA ARG A 314 -31.73 -1.39 4.80
C ARG A 314 -31.14 -0.73 3.55
N LEU A 315 -29.86 -0.88 3.33
CA LEU A 315 -29.17 -0.39 2.13
C LEU A 315 -29.77 -1.02 0.87
N SER A 316 -30.11 -2.31 0.93
CA SER A 316 -30.71 -3.09 -0.17
C SER A 316 -32.12 -2.65 -0.58
N LYS A 317 -32.73 -1.72 0.17
CA LYS A 317 -34.01 -1.11 -0.23
C LYS A 317 -33.84 -0.05 -1.32
N GLU A 318 -32.63 0.41 -1.54
CA GLU A 318 -32.28 1.41 -2.54
C GLU A 318 -31.55 0.72 -3.71
N GLU A 319 -32.15 0.70 -4.91
CA GLU A 319 -31.61 0.00 -6.09
C GLU A 319 -30.22 0.51 -6.52
N SER A 320 -29.86 1.74 -6.15
CA SER A 320 -28.55 2.33 -6.43
C SER A 320 -27.39 1.56 -5.79
N TYR A 321 -27.66 0.78 -4.74
CA TYR A 321 -26.66 -0.02 -4.02
C TYR A 321 -26.65 -1.50 -4.40
N ASP A 322 -27.52 -1.96 -5.30
CA ASP A 322 -27.60 -3.37 -5.70
C ASP A 322 -26.23 -3.90 -6.22
N GLY A 323 -25.70 -4.92 -5.57
CA GLY A 323 -24.45 -5.55 -5.92
C GLY A 323 -23.22 -4.64 -5.83
N LYS A 324 -23.17 -3.74 -4.86
CA LYS A 324 -22.08 -2.77 -4.69
C LYS A 324 -21.10 -3.10 -3.58
N ILE A 325 -21.43 -4.00 -2.65
CA ILE A 325 -20.63 -4.27 -1.46
C ILE A 325 -19.93 -5.61 -1.55
N ASP A 326 -18.61 -5.57 -1.40
CA ASP A 326 -17.74 -6.73 -1.16
C ASP A 326 -17.45 -6.78 0.34
N LEU A 327 -18.21 -7.58 1.08
CA LEU A 327 -18.16 -7.65 2.52
C LEU A 327 -17.15 -8.71 3.00
N ILE A 328 -16.30 -8.35 3.95
CA ILE A 328 -15.36 -9.27 4.60
C ILE A 328 -15.64 -9.27 6.09
N LEU A 329 -15.95 -10.45 6.64
CA LEU A 329 -16.17 -10.69 8.07
C LEU A 329 -15.05 -11.62 8.60
N PRO A 330 -13.88 -11.07 8.97
CA PRO A 330 -12.68 -11.87 9.20
C PRO A 330 -12.73 -12.74 10.45
N ASP A 331 -13.59 -12.42 11.40
CA ASP A 331 -13.59 -13.04 12.72
C ASP A 331 -14.88 -13.80 13.05
N VAL A 332 -15.93 -13.65 12.25
CA VAL A 332 -17.22 -14.30 12.44
C VAL A 332 -17.10 -15.82 12.24
N THR A 333 -17.67 -16.60 13.14
CA THR A 333 -17.63 -18.07 13.11
C THR A 333 -18.97 -18.71 12.75
N GLU A 334 -20.06 -17.95 12.84
CA GLU A 334 -21.42 -18.38 12.53
C GLU A 334 -22.16 -17.32 11.73
N ILE A 335 -22.96 -17.72 10.75
CA ILE A 335 -23.95 -16.86 10.08
C ILE A 335 -25.33 -17.28 10.61
N PHE A 336 -26.01 -16.29 11.21
CA PHE A 336 -27.29 -16.52 11.89
C PHE A 336 -28.46 -16.69 10.91
N ASP A 337 -29.58 -17.13 11.45
CA ASP A 337 -30.83 -17.28 10.70
C ASP A 337 -31.20 -15.94 10.04
N GLN A 338 -31.44 -16.00 8.73
CA GLN A 338 -31.82 -14.86 7.89
C GLN A 338 -30.87 -13.65 7.90
N GLU A 339 -29.62 -13.81 8.34
CA GLU A 339 -28.71 -12.68 8.55
C GLU A 339 -28.53 -11.82 7.29
N PHE A 340 -28.35 -12.44 6.13
CA PHE A 340 -28.24 -11.75 4.84
C PHE A 340 -29.45 -12.00 3.93
N HIS A 341 -30.60 -12.29 4.52
CA HIS A 341 -31.84 -12.46 3.75
C HIS A 341 -32.16 -11.20 2.93
N SER A 342 -32.35 -11.37 1.63
CA SER A 342 -32.65 -10.28 0.69
C SER A 342 -31.60 -9.16 0.66
N ALA A 343 -30.36 -9.44 1.00
CA ALA A 343 -29.23 -8.52 1.03
C ALA A 343 -28.74 -8.20 -0.41
N ARG A 344 -29.57 -7.46 -1.17
CA ARG A 344 -29.32 -7.11 -2.59
C ARG A 344 -28.08 -6.26 -2.80
N ALA A 345 -27.64 -5.49 -1.78
CA ALA A 345 -26.45 -4.66 -1.84
C ALA A 345 -25.16 -5.47 -1.95
N LEU A 346 -25.15 -6.76 -1.55
CA LEU A 346 -23.95 -7.58 -1.61
C LEU A 346 -23.60 -7.98 -3.05
N ASN A 347 -22.34 -7.74 -3.42
CA ASN A 347 -21.67 -8.26 -4.61
C ASN A 347 -20.87 -9.52 -4.28
N SER A 348 -20.10 -9.48 -3.19
CA SER A 348 -19.38 -10.65 -2.67
C SER A 348 -19.36 -10.66 -1.14
N ILE A 349 -19.14 -11.85 -0.57
CA ILE A 349 -18.91 -12.00 0.86
C ILE A 349 -17.77 -13.00 1.11
N THR A 350 -16.84 -12.61 2.00
CA THR A 350 -15.70 -13.45 2.41
C THR A 350 -15.77 -13.72 3.91
N LEU A 351 -15.75 -14.99 4.26
CA LEU A 351 -16.02 -15.56 5.57
C LEU A 351 -14.89 -16.51 5.99
N PRO A 352 -13.72 -16.01 6.41
CA PRO A 352 -12.52 -16.84 6.63
C PRO A 352 -12.65 -17.88 7.73
N LYS A 353 -13.48 -17.60 8.78
CA LYS A 353 -13.57 -18.43 9.98
C LYS A 353 -14.94 -19.07 10.20
N VAL A 354 -15.90 -18.81 9.32
CA VAL A 354 -17.26 -19.36 9.48
C VAL A 354 -17.24 -20.87 9.35
N THR A 355 -17.85 -21.54 10.33
CA THR A 355 -18.04 -22.98 10.40
C THR A 355 -19.53 -23.40 10.47
N ASN A 356 -20.41 -22.46 10.85
CA ASN A 356 -21.83 -22.70 11.04
C ASN A 356 -22.66 -21.80 10.13
N LEU A 357 -23.67 -22.38 9.47
CA LEU A 357 -24.67 -21.69 8.66
C LEU A 357 -26.06 -21.98 9.14
N ALA A 358 -26.82 -20.98 9.52
CA ALA A 358 -28.20 -21.12 9.90
C ALA A 358 -29.16 -21.05 8.70
N ASP A 359 -30.45 -21.29 8.93
CA ASP A 359 -31.48 -21.32 7.88
C ASP A 359 -31.62 -19.96 7.20
N GLN A 360 -31.91 -19.97 5.92
CA GLN A 360 -32.14 -18.78 5.09
C GLN A 360 -31.04 -17.71 5.14
N ALA A 361 -29.84 -18.05 5.60
CA ALA A 361 -28.75 -17.10 5.83
C ALA A 361 -28.48 -16.18 4.61
N PHE A 362 -28.59 -16.69 3.39
CA PHE A 362 -28.37 -15.96 2.15
C PHE A 362 -29.59 -15.95 1.20
N TYR A 363 -30.77 -16.28 1.70
CA TYR A 363 -31.97 -16.33 0.88
C TYR A 363 -32.24 -15.01 0.16
N GLY A 364 -32.47 -15.05 -1.15
CA GLY A 364 -32.85 -13.87 -1.93
C GLY A 364 -31.74 -12.81 -2.12
N THR A 365 -30.48 -13.17 -1.93
CA THR A 365 -29.33 -12.30 -2.23
C THR A 365 -29.07 -12.24 -3.75
N LEU A 366 -29.97 -11.60 -4.46
CA LEU A 366 -30.11 -11.66 -5.93
C LEU A 366 -28.91 -11.18 -6.73
N TYR A 367 -28.07 -10.33 -6.16
CA TYR A 367 -26.90 -9.72 -6.82
C TYR A 367 -25.57 -10.30 -6.34
N LEU A 368 -25.57 -11.24 -5.42
CA LEU A 368 -24.36 -11.85 -4.85
C LEU A 368 -23.68 -12.75 -5.90
N ARG A 369 -22.46 -12.39 -6.28
CA ARG A 369 -21.67 -13.09 -7.32
C ARG A 369 -20.72 -14.11 -6.75
N THR A 370 -20.26 -13.91 -5.51
CA THR A 370 -19.24 -14.78 -4.91
C THR A 370 -19.46 -14.91 -3.41
N ILE A 371 -19.42 -16.15 -2.92
CA ILE A 371 -19.32 -16.48 -1.49
C ILE A 371 -18.03 -17.25 -1.28
N THR A 372 -17.18 -16.79 -0.36
CA THR A 372 -15.92 -17.45 -0.02
C THR A 372 -15.91 -17.87 1.44
N PHE A 373 -15.74 -19.18 1.69
CA PHE A 373 -15.51 -19.75 3.01
C PHE A 373 -14.05 -20.16 3.15
N GLY A 374 -13.35 -19.57 4.14
CA GLY A 374 -11.95 -19.91 4.42
C GLY A 374 -11.77 -21.11 5.35
N SER A 375 -12.79 -21.43 6.16
CA SER A 375 -12.82 -22.60 7.04
C SER A 375 -13.71 -23.71 6.49
N VAL A 376 -13.55 -24.90 7.04
CA VAL A 376 -14.48 -26.04 6.79
C VAL A 376 -15.79 -25.76 7.48
N ILE A 377 -16.90 -25.82 6.75
CA ILE A 377 -18.23 -25.70 7.32
C ILE A 377 -18.60 -27.05 7.97
N THR A 378 -18.81 -27.02 9.26
CA THR A 378 -19.09 -28.23 10.07
C THR A 378 -20.56 -28.39 10.44
N GLU A 379 -21.28 -27.26 10.52
CA GLU A 379 -22.69 -27.26 10.86
C GLU A 379 -23.51 -26.47 9.86
N VAL A 380 -24.61 -27.06 9.40
CA VAL A 380 -25.58 -26.41 8.52
C VAL A 380 -26.96 -26.72 9.11
N ASN A 381 -27.56 -25.70 9.74
CA ASN A 381 -28.87 -25.84 10.32
C ASN A 381 -29.94 -25.80 9.22
N GLU A 382 -30.72 -26.87 9.20
CA GLU A 382 -31.83 -27.15 8.30
C GLU A 382 -32.03 -26.30 7.04
N LEU A 383 -31.77 -26.76 6.07
CA LEU A 383 -32.21 -27.47 4.88
C LEU A 383 -33.20 -26.74 3.98
N GLY A 384 -33.77 -25.60 4.37
CA GLY A 384 -34.87 -25.05 3.61
C GLY A 384 -34.39 -24.21 2.42
N ALA A 385 -33.62 -23.22 2.65
CA ALA A 385 -33.42 -22.19 1.65
C ALA A 385 -32.18 -21.31 1.86
N ILE A 386 -31.11 -21.84 2.45
CA ILE A 386 -29.93 -21.03 2.78
C ILE A 386 -29.45 -20.19 1.59
N PHE A 387 -29.39 -20.81 0.40
CA PHE A 387 -28.89 -20.19 -0.82
C PHE A 387 -29.93 -19.98 -1.91
N ASN A 388 -31.22 -20.14 -1.59
CA ASN A 388 -32.25 -19.99 -2.61
C ASN A 388 -32.25 -18.59 -3.23
N GLN A 389 -32.26 -18.51 -4.56
CA GLN A 389 -32.18 -17.27 -5.37
C GLN A 389 -30.89 -16.47 -5.22
N VAL A 390 -29.80 -17.07 -4.70
CA VAL A 390 -28.51 -16.42 -4.64
C VAL A 390 -27.99 -16.13 -6.06
N GLY A 391 -27.61 -14.89 -6.33
CA GLY A 391 -27.05 -14.46 -7.62
C GLY A 391 -28.02 -14.51 -8.81
N TYR A 392 -29.31 -14.65 -8.60
CA TYR A 392 -30.30 -14.82 -9.66
C TYR A 392 -30.24 -13.71 -10.73
N ASN A 393 -30.07 -12.44 -10.31
CA ASN A 393 -30.03 -11.30 -11.21
C ASN A 393 -28.68 -11.11 -11.92
N VAL A 394 -27.65 -11.83 -11.53
CA VAL A 394 -26.29 -11.69 -12.07
C VAL A 394 -25.79 -12.95 -12.82
N GLY A 395 -26.71 -13.88 -13.08
CA GLY A 395 -26.39 -15.10 -13.84
C GLY A 395 -25.76 -16.21 -13.00
N GLY A 396 -25.98 -16.18 -11.69
CA GLY A 396 -25.53 -17.15 -10.71
C GLY A 396 -24.39 -16.66 -9.82
N CYS A 397 -24.19 -17.37 -8.71
CA CYS A 397 -23.16 -17.10 -7.73
C CYS A 397 -22.06 -18.16 -7.81
N ASP A 398 -20.82 -17.77 -7.67
CA ASP A 398 -19.67 -18.65 -7.55
C ASP A 398 -19.44 -18.95 -6.06
N LEU A 399 -19.37 -20.22 -5.68
CA LEU A 399 -19.07 -20.68 -4.33
C LEU A 399 -17.63 -21.13 -4.24
N ILE A 400 -16.87 -20.54 -3.32
CA ILE A 400 -15.47 -20.88 -3.04
C ILE A 400 -15.40 -21.51 -1.65
N LEU A 401 -14.99 -22.76 -1.58
CA LEU A 401 -14.90 -23.53 -0.34
C LEU A 401 -13.44 -23.82 0.04
N ASN A 402 -13.19 -24.02 1.33
CA ASN A 402 -11.94 -24.58 1.80
C ASN A 402 -11.76 -26.00 1.26
N CYS A 403 -10.56 -26.37 0.83
CA CYS A 403 -10.25 -27.69 0.30
C CYS A 403 -10.46 -28.83 1.31
N GLY A 404 -10.46 -28.54 2.62
CA GLY A 404 -10.84 -29.49 3.66
C GLY A 404 -12.30 -29.95 3.59
N GLN A 405 -13.14 -29.25 2.80
CA GLN A 405 -14.51 -29.71 2.48
C GLN A 405 -14.55 -30.88 1.47
N MET A 406 -13.42 -31.37 1.00
CA MET A 406 -13.33 -32.49 0.06
C MET A 406 -13.36 -33.82 0.80
N ASN A 407 -14.15 -34.78 0.29
CA ASN A 407 -14.04 -36.18 0.72
C ASN A 407 -12.93 -36.90 -0.05
N GLU A 408 -12.64 -38.15 0.35
CA GLU A 408 -11.64 -39.03 -0.29
C GLU A 408 -11.81 -39.23 -1.80
N SER A 409 -12.93 -38.78 -2.38
CA SER A 409 -13.24 -38.90 -3.81
C SER A 409 -13.11 -37.56 -4.55
N ASN A 410 -12.46 -36.52 -3.96
CA ASN A 410 -12.35 -35.19 -4.50
C ASN A 410 -13.69 -34.52 -4.86
N VAL A 411 -14.72 -34.82 -4.11
CA VAL A 411 -16.05 -34.21 -4.24
C VAL A 411 -16.24 -33.29 -3.03
N PRO A 412 -16.71 -32.06 -3.19
CA PRO A 412 -17.07 -31.25 -2.04
C PRO A 412 -17.95 -32.05 -1.09
N ALA A 413 -17.43 -32.31 0.11
CA ALA A 413 -18.17 -33.03 1.12
C ALA A 413 -18.61 -31.99 2.13
N PRO A 414 -19.88 -31.78 2.22
CA PRO A 414 -20.45 -31.11 3.36
C PRO A 414 -20.39 -32.04 4.55
N ASP A 415 -20.75 -31.54 5.68
CA ASP A 415 -20.92 -32.35 6.80
C ASP A 415 -21.43 -33.73 6.36
N LEU A 416 -20.65 -34.55 6.70
CA LEU A 416 -20.52 -35.89 6.36
C LEU A 416 -21.76 -36.72 6.67
N THR A 417 -22.66 -36.22 7.45
CA THR A 417 -23.91 -36.96 7.77
C THR A 417 -24.97 -36.85 6.68
N ASN A 418 -25.00 -35.81 5.86
CA ASN A 418 -26.12 -35.61 4.93
C ASN A 418 -25.78 -35.23 3.49
N ASN A 419 -24.51 -35.04 3.13
CA ASN A 419 -24.07 -34.75 1.75
C ASN A 419 -24.79 -33.55 1.08
N ILE A 420 -25.04 -32.51 1.86
CA ILE A 420 -25.93 -31.39 1.55
C ILE A 420 -25.47 -30.58 0.36
N TRP A 421 -24.15 -30.33 0.25
CA TRP A 421 -23.57 -29.54 -0.85
C TRP A 421 -23.80 -30.22 -2.21
N LYS A 422 -23.66 -31.54 -2.28
CA LYS A 422 -23.73 -32.26 -3.52
C LYS A 422 -25.17 -32.41 -4.05
N PHE A 423 -26.15 -32.58 -3.16
CA PHE A 423 -27.50 -32.89 -3.59
C PHE A 423 -28.49 -31.74 -3.55
N LYS A 424 -28.23 -30.71 -2.76
CA LYS A 424 -29.13 -29.55 -2.62
C LYS A 424 -28.66 -28.29 -3.30
N PHE A 425 -27.37 -28.04 -3.36
CA PHE A 425 -26.84 -26.75 -3.78
C PHE A 425 -26.11 -26.78 -5.12
N GLU A 426 -25.90 -27.94 -5.73
CA GLU A 426 -25.26 -28.03 -7.04
C GLU A 426 -25.97 -27.18 -8.10
N ASN A 427 -27.27 -27.01 -8.01
CA ASN A 427 -28.08 -26.21 -8.92
C ASN A 427 -28.26 -24.74 -8.46
N GLU A 428 -27.86 -24.40 -7.25
CA GLU A 428 -27.98 -23.04 -6.70
C GLU A 428 -26.78 -22.16 -7.07
N PHE A 429 -25.64 -22.79 -7.43
CA PHE A 429 -24.40 -22.07 -7.75
C PHE A 429 -24.02 -22.26 -9.21
N LYS A 430 -23.46 -21.17 -9.79
CA LYS A 430 -22.90 -21.18 -11.14
C LYS A 430 -21.63 -22.02 -11.22
N SER A 431 -20.79 -21.94 -10.19
CA SER A 431 -19.59 -22.77 -10.02
C SER A 431 -19.31 -23.03 -8.54
N ILE A 432 -18.66 -24.16 -8.27
CA ILE A 432 -18.09 -24.48 -6.95
C ILE A 432 -16.60 -24.73 -7.15
N THR A 433 -15.75 -23.93 -6.51
CA THR A 433 -14.30 -24.04 -6.55
C THR A 433 -13.72 -24.20 -5.16
N LEU A 434 -12.46 -24.66 -5.08
CA LEU A 434 -11.78 -24.90 -3.80
C LEU A 434 -10.55 -23.99 -3.68
N THR A 435 -10.39 -23.42 -2.48
CA THR A 435 -9.13 -22.78 -2.10
C THR A 435 -8.25 -23.81 -1.38
N HIS A 436 -6.99 -23.93 -1.85
CA HIS A 436 -6.01 -24.83 -1.26
C HIS A 436 -5.32 -24.16 -0.07
N THR A 437 -5.65 -24.59 1.13
CA THR A 437 -5.13 -24.03 2.40
C THR A 437 -4.02 -24.86 3.05
N GLY A 438 -3.52 -25.91 2.36
CA GLY A 438 -2.55 -26.84 2.90
C GLY A 438 -3.15 -28.04 3.66
N GLU A 439 -4.45 -28.12 3.80
CA GLU A 439 -5.13 -29.15 4.61
C GLU A 439 -5.62 -30.34 3.81
N CYS A 440 -5.82 -30.21 2.50
CA CYS A 440 -6.26 -31.33 1.65
C CYS A 440 -5.09 -32.19 1.16
N ASP A 441 -5.39 -33.39 0.67
CA ASP A 441 -4.38 -34.34 0.19
C ASP A 441 -3.55 -33.80 -0.97
N GLU A 442 -4.14 -32.99 -1.85
CA GLU A 442 -3.45 -32.33 -2.94
C GLU A 442 -2.44 -31.27 -2.44
N CYS A 443 -2.81 -30.52 -1.39
CA CYS A 443 -1.89 -29.60 -0.73
C CYS A 443 -0.75 -30.31 -0.02
N LYS A 444 -1.03 -31.46 0.63
CA LYS A 444 -0.03 -32.27 1.33
C LYS A 444 0.91 -32.99 0.37
N ALA A 445 0.44 -33.37 -0.81
CA ALA A 445 1.26 -34.02 -1.83
C ALA A 445 2.26 -33.08 -2.51
N ASN A 446 2.05 -31.75 -2.42
CA ASN A 446 2.90 -30.71 -3.02
C ASN A 446 3.82 -30.02 -2.00
N GLN A 447 3.82 -30.45 -0.73
CA GLN A 447 4.79 -30.03 0.31
C GLN A 447 5.92 -31.03 0.41
#